data_9b643377d2f88a072c7cf26a70771dd6
#
_entry.id   9b643377d2f88a072c7cf26a70771dd6
#
_cell.length_a   1.000
_cell.length_b   1.000
_cell.length_c   1.000
_cell.angle_alpha   90.00
_cell.angle_beta   90.00
_cell.angle_gamma   90.00
#
_symmetry.space_group_name_H-M   'P 1'
#
loop_
_entity.id
_entity.type
_entity.pdbx_description
1 polymer ?
#
loop_
_entity_poly.entity_id
_entity_poly.type
_entity_poly.pdbx_seq_one_letter_code
_entity_poly.pdbx_strand_id
1 'polypeptide(L)'
;MKRTTLIVAAVAGITLAIVTGCSTGTTAAAPAARQTATDVAAEHVFVRGPDPYEFLPRVPSFTLTSQTVRNGRPLPIAQLSGILGVPGGKDISPQLSWSGFPATTKSFVVSMYDPQAPTGSGFWHWVVADIPATTTSLPAGAGVPGSSSLPSPAFQLNGDAGAPRYIGGAPPKGSGVHDYYITVTALDVPASGVTASASGALLGFTIDPHTVARATLICPTSAGQ
;
A
#
# COMPACT_ATOMS: atom_id res chain seq x y z
N MET A 1 37.39 35.91 -31.89
CA MET A 1 38.03 37.21 -31.53
C MET A 1 37.21 37.91 -30.48
N LYS A 2 37.91 38.46 -29.43
CA LYS A 2 37.43 39.41 -28.40
C LYS A 2 36.66 38.74 -27.22
N ARG A 3 36.94 38.98 -26.00
CA ARG A 3 38.11 39.38 -25.17
C ARG A 3 37.67 39.17 -23.73
N THR A 4 38.53 38.60 -22.96
CA THR A 4 38.56 38.44 -21.50
C THR A 4 38.47 39.83 -20.81
N THR A 5 37.75 39.88 -19.69
CA THR A 5 37.98 40.91 -18.68
C THR A 5 37.97 40.28 -17.29
N LEU A 6 39.14 40.19 -16.71
CA LEU A 6 39.39 39.98 -15.29
C LEU A 6 39.17 41.29 -14.54
N ILE A 7 38.50 41.26 -13.39
CA ILE A 7 38.54 42.32 -12.40
C ILE A 7 39.06 41.74 -11.08
N VAL A 8 40.24 42.23 -10.71
CA VAL A 8 40.91 42.07 -9.40
C VAL A 8 40.62 43.32 -8.61
N ALA A 9 40.18 43.21 -7.37
CA ALA A 9 40.28 44.30 -6.36
C ALA A 9 40.33 43.63 -5.00
N ALA A 10 41.38 43.65 -4.38
CA ALA A 10 42.10 44.53 -3.46
C ALA A 10 41.65 44.31 -1.99
N VAL A 11 42.64 43.83 -1.27
CA VAL A 11 42.73 43.61 0.19
C VAL A 11 42.70 44.95 0.95
N ALA A 12 41.96 45.01 2.04
CA ALA A 12 42.18 46.01 3.09
C ALA A 12 42.18 45.25 4.44
N GLY A 13 43.36 45.22 5.01
CA GLY A 13 43.59 44.75 6.36
C GLY A 13 43.19 45.78 7.40
N ILE A 14 42.69 45.32 8.54
CA ILE A 14 42.61 46.10 9.78
C ILE A 14 43.20 45.27 10.91
N THR A 15 44.15 45.92 11.60
CA THR A 15 45.00 45.42 12.67
C THR A 15 44.27 45.36 14.02
N LEU A 16 44.46 44.28 14.70
CA LEU A 16 44.80 43.95 16.06
C LEU A 16 44.48 44.95 17.20
N ALA A 17 43.68 44.56 18.13
CA ALA A 17 43.79 44.93 19.57
C ALA A 17 43.64 43.71 20.46
N ILE A 18 44.73 43.40 21.13
CA ILE A 18 44.81 42.34 22.14
C ILE A 18 44.30 42.97 23.47
N VAL A 19 43.28 42.33 24.05
CA VAL A 19 42.93 42.53 25.47
C VAL A 19 43.01 41.19 26.16
N THR A 20 44.06 41.03 26.96
CA THR A 20 44.25 39.94 27.92
C THR A 20 43.28 40.10 29.06
N GLY A 21 42.34 39.20 29.19
CA GLY A 21 41.48 39.03 30.38
C GLY A 21 41.45 37.56 30.78
N CYS A 22 42.28 37.16 31.73
CA CYS A 22 42.15 35.89 32.42
C CYS A 22 40.84 35.85 33.21
N SER A 23 39.94 34.96 32.83
CA SER A 23 38.87 34.49 33.70
C SER A 23 38.73 32.98 33.51
N THR A 24 39.22 32.22 34.50
CA THR A 24 39.06 30.80 34.61
C THR A 24 37.62 30.51 35.04
N GLY A 25 36.75 30.35 34.05
CA GLY A 25 35.40 29.81 34.26
C GLY A 25 35.30 28.44 33.63
N THR A 26 35.48 27.40 34.42
CA THR A 26 35.25 26.00 34.02
C THR A 26 33.74 25.80 33.89
N THR A 27 33.18 26.02 32.74
CA THR A 27 31.82 25.56 32.42
C THR A 27 31.92 24.07 32.07
N ALA A 28 31.57 23.24 33.03
CA ALA A 28 31.35 21.83 32.80
C ALA A 28 30.19 21.70 31.77
N ALA A 29 30.51 21.23 30.59
CA ALA A 29 29.49 20.84 29.60
C ALA A 29 28.71 19.69 30.23
N ALA A 30 27.39 19.87 30.38
CA ALA A 30 26.50 18.78 30.75
C ALA A 30 26.64 17.64 29.74
N PRO A 31 26.75 16.38 30.18
CA PRO A 31 26.82 15.26 29.27
C PRO A 31 25.54 15.21 28.47
N ALA A 32 25.64 15.27 27.13
CA ALA A 32 24.53 14.98 26.24
C ALA A 32 23.98 13.60 26.61
N ALA A 33 22.73 13.57 27.05
CA ALA A 33 22.06 12.31 27.36
C ALA A 33 22.10 11.44 26.09
N ARG A 34 22.89 10.37 26.18
CA ARG A 34 22.95 9.32 25.17
C ARG A 34 21.60 8.61 25.27
N GLN A 35 20.68 8.91 24.35
CA GLN A 35 19.48 8.11 24.16
C GLN A 35 19.92 6.69 23.84
N THR A 36 19.80 5.80 24.80
CA THR A 36 20.07 4.38 24.59
C THR A 36 18.94 3.80 23.74
N ALA A 37 19.29 2.97 22.77
CA ALA A 37 18.36 2.29 21.87
C ALA A 37 17.37 1.32 22.56
N THR A 38 17.30 1.35 23.89
CA THR A 38 16.44 0.51 24.72
C THR A 38 15.01 1.08 24.88
N ASP A 39 14.77 2.35 24.54
CA ASP A 39 13.45 2.99 24.72
C ASP A 39 12.52 2.85 23.51
N VAL A 40 12.88 2.06 22.49
CA VAL A 40 12.07 1.88 21.26
C VAL A 40 11.25 0.58 21.27
N ALA A 41 11.25 -0.16 22.37
CA ALA A 41 10.32 -1.27 22.59
C ALA A 41 9.01 -0.79 23.27
N ALA A 42 8.49 0.38 22.88
CA ALA A 42 7.11 0.72 23.17
C ALA A 42 6.25 -0.25 22.35
N GLU A 43 5.45 -1.05 23.05
CA GLU A 43 4.41 -1.89 22.46
C GLU A 43 3.71 -1.11 21.34
N HIS A 44 3.87 -1.55 20.09
CA HIS A 44 3.05 -1.07 18.99
C HIS A 44 1.62 -1.56 19.26
N VAL A 45 0.88 -0.80 20.05
CA VAL A 45 -0.56 -0.91 20.09
C VAL A 45 -1.02 -0.45 18.71
N PHE A 46 -1.23 -1.40 17.79
CA PHE A 46 -1.87 -1.12 16.52
C PHE A 46 -3.29 -0.67 16.80
N VAL A 47 -3.47 0.63 16.91
CA VAL A 47 -4.77 1.24 16.73
C VAL A 47 -5.17 0.91 15.28
N ARG A 48 -6.36 0.34 15.07
CA ARG A 48 -6.93 0.17 13.74
C ARG A 48 -6.65 1.44 12.94
N GLY A 49 -5.93 1.31 11.83
CA GLY A 49 -5.66 2.44 10.96
C GLY A 49 -6.98 2.99 10.37
N PRO A 50 -7.00 4.25 9.90
CA PRO A 50 -8.15 4.78 9.19
C PRO A 50 -8.45 3.91 7.97
N ASP A 51 -9.73 3.88 7.56
CA ASP A 51 -10.15 3.23 6.31
C ASP A 51 -9.30 3.81 5.15
N PRO A 52 -8.58 3.01 4.37
CA PRO A 52 -7.74 3.50 3.28
C PRO A 52 -8.54 4.25 2.20
N TYR A 53 -9.85 4.13 2.20
CA TYR A 53 -10.76 4.84 1.28
C TYR A 53 -11.42 6.07 1.90
N GLU A 54 -11.10 6.42 3.15
CA GLU A 54 -11.72 7.53 3.89
C GLU A 54 -11.59 8.89 3.18
N PHE A 55 -10.43 9.11 2.54
CA PHE A 55 -10.12 10.37 1.84
C PHE A 55 -10.57 10.40 0.38
N LEU A 56 -11.09 9.29 -0.14
CA LEU A 56 -11.60 9.22 -1.52
C LEU A 56 -13.05 9.72 -1.59
N PRO A 57 -13.51 10.15 -2.77
CA PRO A 57 -14.91 10.50 -2.98
C PRO A 57 -15.83 9.35 -2.53
N ARG A 58 -16.92 9.71 -1.83
CA ARG A 58 -17.95 8.76 -1.42
C ARG A 58 -18.73 8.31 -2.65
N VAL A 59 -18.75 7.01 -2.88
CA VAL A 59 -19.52 6.38 -3.97
C VAL A 59 -20.48 5.34 -3.41
N PRO A 60 -21.55 4.98 -4.12
CA PRO A 60 -22.44 3.89 -3.75
C PRO A 60 -21.69 2.57 -3.50
N SER A 61 -22.21 1.74 -2.61
CA SER A 61 -21.76 0.36 -2.47
C SER A 61 -22.70 -0.59 -3.21
N PHE A 62 -22.18 -1.80 -3.50
CA PHE A 62 -22.94 -2.88 -4.08
C PHE A 62 -22.63 -4.20 -3.37
N THR A 63 -23.32 -5.28 -3.73
CA THR A 63 -23.12 -6.57 -3.07
C THR A 63 -21.80 -7.21 -3.53
N LEU A 64 -20.94 -7.54 -2.56
CA LEU A 64 -19.73 -8.35 -2.75
C LEU A 64 -19.78 -9.53 -1.77
N THR A 65 -19.64 -10.75 -2.30
CA THR A 65 -19.64 -11.98 -1.53
C THR A 65 -18.46 -12.86 -1.89
N SER A 66 -18.14 -13.83 -1.03
CA SER A 66 -17.13 -14.84 -1.29
C SER A 66 -17.50 -16.18 -0.64
N GLN A 67 -17.14 -17.26 -1.29
CA GLN A 67 -17.23 -18.63 -0.74
C GLN A 67 -16.02 -18.99 0.13
N THR A 68 -14.92 -18.27 0.01
CA THR A 68 -13.64 -18.62 0.63
C THR A 68 -13.21 -17.65 1.73
N VAL A 69 -13.69 -16.42 1.74
CA VAL A 69 -13.44 -15.43 2.79
C VAL A 69 -14.74 -14.83 3.28
N ARG A 70 -14.74 -14.22 4.46
CA ARG A 70 -15.94 -13.60 5.05
C ARG A 70 -15.58 -12.26 5.67
N ASN A 71 -16.43 -11.26 5.43
CA ASN A 71 -16.28 -9.95 6.04
C ASN A 71 -16.22 -10.06 7.58
N GLY A 72 -15.26 -9.38 8.21
CA GLY A 72 -15.06 -9.41 9.66
C GLY A 72 -14.46 -10.71 10.20
N ARG A 73 -13.97 -11.61 9.33
CA ARG A 73 -13.32 -12.86 9.73
C ARG A 73 -11.88 -12.91 9.19
N PRO A 74 -10.95 -13.57 9.93
CA PRO A 74 -9.58 -13.76 9.47
C PRO A 74 -9.51 -14.45 8.11
N LEU A 75 -8.43 -14.17 7.37
CA LEU A 75 -8.11 -14.91 6.16
C LEU A 75 -7.88 -16.39 6.47
N PRO A 76 -8.56 -17.33 5.77
CA PRO A 76 -8.24 -18.74 5.87
C PRO A 76 -6.81 -19.05 5.41
N ILE A 77 -6.25 -20.16 5.86
CA ILE A 77 -4.88 -20.59 5.56
C ILE A 77 -4.58 -20.63 4.06
N ALA A 78 -5.56 -20.94 3.23
CA ALA A 78 -5.41 -20.94 1.77
C ALA A 78 -5.09 -19.55 1.19
N GLN A 79 -5.59 -18.48 1.83
CA GLN A 79 -5.38 -17.10 1.44
C GLN A 79 -4.21 -16.45 2.16
N LEU A 80 -3.52 -17.16 3.07
CA LEU A 80 -2.27 -16.69 3.69
C LEU A 80 -1.07 -17.00 2.79
N SER A 81 0.04 -16.29 2.99
CA SER A 81 1.19 -16.38 2.12
C SER A 81 2.23 -17.39 2.60
N GLY A 82 2.34 -18.51 1.89
CA GLY A 82 3.50 -19.40 1.99
C GLY A 82 4.77 -18.76 1.45
N ILE A 83 4.65 -17.89 0.44
CA ILE A 83 5.78 -17.15 -0.16
C ILE A 83 6.43 -16.21 0.85
N LEU A 84 5.63 -15.53 1.69
CA LEU A 84 6.11 -14.66 2.76
C LEU A 84 6.33 -15.41 4.09
N GLY A 85 6.34 -16.74 4.06
CA GLY A 85 6.76 -17.58 5.18
C GLY A 85 5.68 -17.94 6.20
N VAL A 86 4.39 -17.76 5.90
CA VAL A 86 3.31 -18.25 6.77
C VAL A 86 3.21 -19.76 6.65
N PRO A 87 3.38 -20.54 7.74
CA PRO A 87 3.31 -21.99 7.68
C PRO A 87 1.95 -22.48 7.17
N GLY A 88 1.96 -23.30 6.13
CA GLY A 88 0.75 -23.82 5.49
C GLY A 88 0.02 -22.83 4.57
N GLY A 89 0.47 -21.59 4.44
CA GLY A 89 -0.05 -20.60 3.50
C GLY A 89 0.07 -21.09 2.06
N LYS A 90 -0.93 -20.76 1.22
CA LYS A 90 -1.02 -21.32 -0.15
C LYS A 90 -1.04 -20.27 -1.24
N ASP A 91 -1.14 -18.99 -0.91
CA ASP A 91 -1.22 -17.88 -1.88
C ASP A 91 -2.34 -18.09 -2.93
N ILE A 92 -3.46 -18.66 -2.53
CA ILE A 92 -4.64 -18.84 -3.38
C ILE A 92 -5.52 -17.59 -3.24
N SER A 93 -5.74 -16.84 -4.33
CA SER A 93 -6.66 -15.69 -4.31
C SER A 93 -8.07 -16.15 -3.96
N PRO A 94 -8.86 -15.32 -3.23
CA PRO A 94 -10.22 -15.69 -2.85
C PRO A 94 -11.13 -15.80 -4.09
N GLN A 95 -12.15 -16.65 -3.98
CA GLN A 95 -13.31 -16.57 -4.86
C GLN A 95 -14.08 -15.28 -4.53
N LEU A 96 -14.51 -14.54 -5.55
CA LEU A 96 -15.31 -13.33 -5.39
C LEU A 96 -16.52 -13.37 -6.32
N SER A 97 -17.66 -12.84 -5.85
CA SER A 97 -18.87 -12.62 -6.66
C SER A 97 -19.49 -11.27 -6.30
N TRP A 98 -19.95 -10.53 -7.29
CA TRP A 98 -20.55 -9.22 -7.07
C TRP A 98 -21.77 -8.97 -7.93
N SER A 99 -22.70 -8.14 -7.43
CA SER A 99 -23.95 -7.79 -8.10
C SER A 99 -24.53 -6.48 -7.58
N GLY A 100 -25.47 -5.90 -8.29
CA GLY A 100 -26.17 -4.67 -7.88
C GLY A 100 -25.34 -3.40 -8.05
N PHE A 101 -24.31 -3.42 -8.90
CA PHE A 101 -23.52 -2.25 -9.28
C PHE A 101 -24.30 -1.34 -10.23
N PRO A 102 -23.93 -0.05 -10.37
CA PRO A 102 -24.62 0.88 -11.27
C PRO A 102 -24.60 0.41 -12.73
N ALA A 103 -25.70 0.66 -13.46
CA ALA A 103 -25.81 0.30 -14.88
C ALA A 103 -24.81 1.03 -15.80
N THR A 104 -24.22 2.13 -15.31
CA THR A 104 -23.15 2.87 -16.01
C THR A 104 -21.80 2.17 -15.97
N THR A 105 -21.67 1.08 -15.21
CA THR A 105 -20.41 0.33 -15.07
C THR A 105 -20.00 -0.29 -16.40
N LYS A 106 -18.73 -0.09 -16.79
CA LYS A 106 -18.12 -0.64 -18.00
C LYS A 106 -16.98 -1.62 -17.71
N SER A 107 -16.32 -1.47 -16.55
CA SER A 107 -15.28 -2.41 -16.09
C SER A 107 -15.18 -2.44 -14.58
N PHE A 108 -14.38 -3.39 -14.07
CA PHE A 108 -14.05 -3.48 -12.64
C PHE A 108 -12.54 -3.56 -12.44
N VAL A 109 -12.13 -3.13 -11.24
CA VAL A 109 -10.84 -3.41 -10.64
C VAL A 109 -11.06 -4.24 -9.40
N VAL A 110 -10.25 -5.28 -9.18
CA VAL A 110 -10.18 -6.05 -7.94
C VAL A 110 -8.84 -5.77 -7.28
N SER A 111 -8.85 -5.50 -5.99
CA SER A 111 -7.62 -5.32 -5.22
C SER A 111 -7.69 -5.99 -3.85
N MET A 112 -6.53 -6.35 -3.30
CA MET A 112 -6.34 -6.68 -1.89
C MET A 112 -5.20 -5.83 -1.35
N TYR A 113 -5.50 -5.05 -0.30
CA TYR A 113 -4.60 -4.08 0.29
C TYR A 113 -4.56 -4.22 1.81
N ASP A 114 -3.36 -4.10 2.39
CA ASP A 114 -3.08 -4.08 3.83
C ASP A 114 -2.52 -2.70 4.22
N PRO A 115 -3.33 -1.80 4.80
CA PRO A 115 -2.86 -0.49 5.21
C PRO A 115 -1.96 -0.52 6.46
N GLN A 116 -1.97 -1.59 7.24
CA GLN A 116 -1.16 -1.74 8.45
C GLN A 116 0.20 -2.41 8.19
N ALA A 117 0.49 -2.83 6.96
CA ALA A 117 1.80 -3.37 6.64
C ALA A 117 2.91 -2.36 7.00
N PRO A 118 4.02 -2.79 7.64
CA PRO A 118 5.05 -1.88 8.14
C PRO A 118 5.99 -1.40 7.01
N THR A 119 5.43 -0.78 5.99
CA THR A 119 6.15 -0.33 4.78
C THR A 119 6.10 1.19 4.59
N GLY A 120 5.38 1.92 5.44
CA GLY A 120 5.15 3.36 5.30
C GLY A 120 4.07 3.72 4.28
N SER A 121 3.66 2.80 3.40
CA SER A 121 2.62 3.01 2.37
C SER A 121 1.58 1.90 2.32
N GLY A 122 1.57 1.00 3.33
CA GLY A 122 0.77 -0.22 3.27
C GLY A 122 1.34 -1.24 2.27
N PHE A 123 0.55 -2.26 1.89
CA PHE A 123 0.99 -3.30 0.99
C PHE A 123 -0.14 -3.77 0.07
N TRP A 124 0.10 -3.71 -1.25
CA TRP A 124 -0.78 -4.24 -2.27
C TRP A 124 -0.48 -5.72 -2.52
N HIS A 125 -1.35 -6.59 -2.03
CA HIS A 125 -1.24 -8.04 -2.14
C HIS A 125 -1.71 -8.57 -3.48
N TRP A 126 -2.67 -7.89 -4.10
CA TRP A 126 -3.26 -8.29 -5.38
C TRP A 126 -3.93 -7.11 -6.06
N VAL A 127 -3.74 -6.99 -7.37
CA VAL A 127 -4.40 -5.96 -8.17
C VAL A 127 -4.70 -6.53 -9.56
N VAL A 128 -5.97 -6.47 -9.96
CA VAL A 128 -6.47 -6.86 -11.29
C VAL A 128 -7.23 -5.68 -11.88
N ALA A 129 -6.85 -5.26 -13.07
CA ALA A 129 -7.51 -4.18 -13.79
C ALA A 129 -8.26 -4.70 -15.03
N ASP A 130 -9.13 -3.85 -15.58
CA ASP A 130 -9.85 -4.01 -16.84
C ASP A 130 -10.71 -5.27 -16.91
N ILE A 131 -11.31 -5.68 -15.77
CA ILE A 131 -12.28 -6.78 -15.74
C ILE A 131 -13.57 -6.28 -16.43
N PRO A 132 -14.05 -6.94 -17.51
CA PRO A 132 -15.24 -6.50 -18.24
C PRO A 132 -16.50 -6.45 -17.36
N ALA A 133 -17.41 -5.52 -17.60
CA ALA A 133 -18.67 -5.40 -16.86
C ALA A 133 -19.58 -6.65 -16.96
N THR A 134 -19.38 -7.48 -17.95
CA THR A 134 -20.07 -8.78 -18.12
C THR A 134 -19.57 -9.84 -17.12
N THR A 135 -18.42 -9.63 -16.48
CA THR A 135 -17.85 -10.52 -15.47
C THR A 135 -18.38 -10.10 -14.10
N THR A 136 -19.01 -11.02 -13.39
CA THR A 136 -19.57 -10.79 -12.07
C THR A 136 -18.98 -11.71 -11.00
N SER A 137 -17.93 -12.47 -11.34
CA SER A 137 -17.21 -13.33 -10.40
C SER A 137 -15.80 -13.65 -10.88
N LEU A 138 -14.92 -13.92 -9.93
CA LEU A 138 -13.61 -14.55 -10.15
C LEU A 138 -13.52 -15.83 -9.30
N PRO A 139 -13.07 -16.95 -9.85
CA PRO A 139 -12.87 -18.18 -9.08
C PRO A 139 -11.72 -18.06 -8.08
N ALA A 140 -11.68 -18.92 -7.09
CA ALA A 140 -10.51 -19.06 -6.24
C ALA A 140 -9.28 -19.42 -7.11
N GLY A 141 -8.13 -18.80 -6.80
CA GLY A 141 -6.90 -19.02 -7.56
C GLY A 141 -6.80 -18.22 -8.87
N ALA A 142 -7.75 -17.34 -9.19
CA ALA A 142 -7.64 -16.48 -10.38
C ALA A 142 -6.37 -15.63 -10.39
N GLY A 143 -5.82 -15.29 -9.22
CA GLY A 143 -4.58 -14.53 -9.05
C GLY A 143 -3.29 -15.35 -9.13
N VAL A 144 -3.35 -16.64 -9.40
CA VAL A 144 -2.14 -17.48 -9.56
C VAL A 144 -1.45 -17.14 -10.89
N PRO A 145 -0.10 -17.08 -10.94
CA PRO A 145 0.61 -16.84 -12.19
C PRO A 145 0.22 -17.85 -13.28
N GLY A 146 -0.03 -17.36 -14.48
CA GLY A 146 -0.42 -18.20 -15.62
C GLY A 146 -1.86 -18.73 -15.56
N SER A 147 -2.67 -18.26 -14.59
CA SER A 147 -4.09 -18.62 -14.54
C SER A 147 -4.82 -18.12 -15.80
N SER A 148 -5.57 -19.02 -16.45
CA SER A 148 -6.50 -18.67 -17.54
C SER A 148 -7.87 -18.19 -17.01
N SER A 149 -8.00 -18.00 -15.70
CA SER A 149 -9.29 -17.66 -15.06
C SER A 149 -9.60 -16.16 -15.06
N LEU A 150 -8.67 -15.32 -15.48
CA LEU A 150 -8.95 -13.90 -15.69
C LEU A 150 -9.60 -13.72 -17.07
N PRO A 151 -10.75 -13.01 -17.15
CA PRO A 151 -11.42 -12.76 -18.42
C PRO A 151 -10.61 -11.75 -19.24
N SER A 152 -10.48 -11.97 -20.57
CA SER A 152 -9.90 -10.95 -21.45
C SER A 152 -10.83 -9.71 -21.47
N PRO A 153 -10.28 -8.48 -21.42
CA PRO A 153 -8.87 -8.06 -21.45
C PRO A 153 -8.21 -7.88 -20.07
N ALA A 154 -8.80 -8.38 -18.98
CA ALA A 154 -8.28 -8.19 -17.64
C ALA A 154 -6.82 -8.66 -17.51
N PHE A 155 -6.05 -7.92 -16.72
CA PHE A 155 -4.65 -8.23 -16.41
C PHE A 155 -4.31 -7.93 -14.95
N GLN A 156 -3.27 -8.58 -14.45
CA GLN A 156 -2.72 -8.30 -13.12
C GLN A 156 -1.61 -7.26 -13.21
N LEU A 157 -1.62 -6.31 -12.26
CA LEU A 157 -0.48 -5.44 -11.99
C LEU A 157 0.48 -6.13 -11.03
N ASN A 158 1.73 -5.66 -10.99
CA ASN A 158 2.63 -6.04 -9.91
C ASN A 158 2.06 -5.55 -8.58
N GLY A 159 1.91 -6.48 -7.62
CA GLY A 159 1.77 -6.11 -6.22
C GLY A 159 3.11 -5.65 -5.65
N ASP A 160 3.12 -5.26 -4.36
CA ASP A 160 4.36 -4.77 -3.72
C ASP A 160 5.40 -5.88 -3.48
N ALA A 161 5.04 -7.14 -3.68
CA ALA A 161 6.00 -8.25 -3.79
C ALA A 161 6.74 -8.31 -5.15
N GLY A 162 6.49 -7.36 -6.05
CA GLY A 162 7.20 -7.24 -7.34
C GLY A 162 6.73 -8.22 -8.43
N ALA A 163 5.55 -8.82 -8.30
CA ALA A 163 5.05 -9.81 -9.26
C ALA A 163 3.56 -9.60 -9.55
N PRO A 164 3.08 -9.87 -10.80
CA PRO A 164 1.67 -9.77 -11.19
C PRO A 164 0.92 -11.03 -10.75
N ARG A 165 0.67 -11.12 -9.46
CA ARG A 165 0.01 -12.27 -8.85
C ARG A 165 -0.64 -11.91 -7.51
N TYR A 166 -1.49 -12.79 -7.02
CA TYR A 166 -1.91 -12.78 -5.63
C TYR A 166 -0.77 -13.23 -4.72
N ILE A 167 -0.51 -12.46 -3.67
CA ILE A 167 0.32 -12.81 -2.52
C ILE A 167 -0.60 -12.79 -1.30
N GLY A 168 -0.62 -13.87 -0.55
CA GLY A 168 -1.48 -14.03 0.61
C GLY A 168 -1.15 -13.07 1.75
N GLY A 169 -2.05 -12.96 2.73
CA GLY A 169 -1.78 -12.22 3.96
C GLY A 169 -0.63 -12.84 4.75
N ALA A 170 0.22 -11.99 5.33
CA ALA A 170 1.35 -12.42 6.15
C ALA A 170 1.67 -11.38 7.23
N PRO A 171 0.77 -11.14 8.21
CA PRO A 171 1.04 -10.18 9.27
C PRO A 171 2.30 -10.59 10.03
N PRO A 172 3.26 -9.67 10.26
CA PRO A 172 4.44 -9.97 11.03
C PRO A 172 4.10 -10.36 12.47
N LYS A 173 4.87 -11.25 13.08
CA LYS A 173 4.68 -11.61 14.48
C LYS A 173 4.83 -10.38 15.38
N GLY A 174 3.83 -10.13 16.22
CA GLY A 174 3.81 -9.00 17.15
C GLY A 174 3.32 -7.67 16.54
N SER A 175 2.95 -7.62 15.25
CA SER A 175 2.42 -6.41 14.63
C SER A 175 0.91 -6.19 14.89
N GLY A 176 0.24 -7.09 15.61
CA GLY A 176 -1.18 -6.99 15.89
C GLY A 176 -2.06 -7.53 14.78
N VAL A 177 -3.25 -6.94 14.65
CA VAL A 177 -4.24 -7.31 13.62
C VAL A 177 -4.06 -6.41 12.41
N HIS A 178 -3.95 -7.00 11.24
CA HIS A 178 -3.97 -6.33 9.94
C HIS A 178 -5.33 -6.51 9.28
N ASP A 179 -5.95 -5.43 8.86
CA ASP A 179 -7.20 -5.45 8.10
C ASP A 179 -6.88 -5.57 6.60
N TYR A 180 -7.14 -6.74 6.02
CA TYR A 180 -6.98 -6.95 4.57
C TYR A 180 -8.25 -6.50 3.86
N TYR A 181 -8.15 -5.42 3.09
CA TYR A 181 -9.25 -4.85 2.31
C TYR A 181 -9.29 -5.53 0.94
N ILE A 182 -10.28 -6.40 0.74
CA ILE A 182 -10.55 -7.03 -0.57
C ILE A 182 -11.66 -6.22 -1.22
N THR A 183 -11.33 -5.47 -2.26
CA THR A 183 -12.21 -4.47 -2.84
C THR A 183 -12.47 -4.72 -4.31
N VAL A 184 -13.73 -4.58 -4.72
CA VAL A 184 -14.14 -4.49 -6.12
C VAL A 184 -14.60 -3.06 -6.37
N THR A 185 -13.96 -2.39 -7.33
CA THR A 185 -14.27 -1.02 -7.74
C THR A 185 -14.90 -1.06 -9.13
N ALA A 186 -16.07 -0.47 -9.28
CA ALA A 186 -16.79 -0.35 -10.54
C ALA A 186 -16.44 0.98 -11.23
N LEU A 187 -16.11 0.92 -12.53
CA LEU A 187 -15.68 2.06 -13.33
C LEU A 187 -16.67 2.36 -14.47
N ASP A 188 -16.82 3.64 -14.83
CA ASP A 188 -17.61 4.08 -15.99
C ASP A 188 -16.82 4.08 -17.31
N VAL A 189 -15.60 3.58 -17.29
CA VAL A 189 -14.71 3.40 -18.45
C VAL A 189 -14.42 1.92 -18.70
N PRO A 190 -14.21 1.48 -19.95
CA PRO A 190 -13.92 0.07 -20.23
C PRO A 190 -12.49 -0.35 -19.90
N ALA A 191 -11.57 0.62 -19.78
CA ALA A 191 -10.17 0.40 -19.47
C ALA A 191 -9.68 1.42 -18.45
N SER A 192 -8.86 0.98 -17.52
CA SER A 192 -8.30 1.78 -16.42
C SER A 192 -7.29 2.84 -16.87
N GLY A 193 -6.77 2.73 -18.08
CA GLY A 193 -5.77 3.66 -18.62
C GLY A 193 -4.33 3.39 -18.14
N VAL A 194 -4.10 2.33 -17.38
CA VAL A 194 -2.75 1.93 -16.92
C VAL A 194 -2.27 0.66 -17.63
N THR A 195 -0.98 0.37 -17.49
CA THR A 195 -0.37 -0.88 -17.96
C THR A 195 -0.04 -1.82 -16.80
N ALA A 196 0.29 -3.06 -17.07
CA ALA A 196 0.65 -4.05 -16.05
C ALA A 196 1.88 -3.65 -15.19
N SER A 197 2.71 -2.73 -15.65
CA SER A 197 3.85 -2.18 -14.90
C SER A 197 3.49 -1.06 -13.93
N ALA A 198 2.24 -0.58 -13.91
CA ALA A 198 1.80 0.43 -12.98
C ALA A 198 1.77 -0.11 -11.54
N SER A 199 1.95 0.78 -10.56
CA SER A 199 1.70 0.45 -9.16
C SER A 199 0.21 0.47 -8.83
N GLY A 200 -0.20 -0.22 -7.73
CA GLY A 200 -1.57 -0.12 -7.21
C GLY A 200 -1.98 1.32 -6.88
N ALA A 201 -1.02 2.13 -6.39
CA ALA A 201 -1.26 3.54 -6.09
C ALA A 201 -1.51 4.37 -7.37
N LEU A 202 -0.73 4.16 -8.43
CA LEU A 202 -0.96 4.84 -9.71
C LEU A 202 -2.30 4.44 -10.33
N LEU A 203 -2.66 3.15 -10.26
CA LEU A 203 -3.97 2.69 -10.68
C LEU A 203 -5.07 3.41 -9.90
N GLY A 204 -4.98 3.44 -8.55
CA GLY A 204 -5.95 4.12 -7.69
C GLY A 204 -6.14 5.58 -8.08
N PHE A 205 -5.06 6.33 -8.30
CA PHE A 205 -5.08 7.72 -8.74
C PHE A 205 -5.76 7.87 -10.12
N THR A 206 -5.44 6.98 -11.07
CA THR A 206 -5.97 7.08 -12.45
C THR A 206 -7.46 6.77 -12.51
N ILE A 207 -7.95 5.79 -11.72
CA ILE A 207 -9.36 5.39 -11.75
C ILE A 207 -10.27 6.22 -10.83
N ASP A 208 -9.71 7.06 -9.93
CA ASP A 208 -10.52 7.84 -9.00
C ASP A 208 -11.65 8.64 -9.67
N PRO A 209 -11.40 9.43 -10.75
CA PRO A 209 -12.45 10.18 -11.44
C PRO A 209 -13.46 9.31 -12.20
N HIS A 210 -13.18 8.03 -12.36
CA HIS A 210 -14.00 7.06 -13.08
C HIS A 210 -14.71 6.07 -12.16
N THR A 211 -14.49 6.16 -10.85
CA THR A 211 -15.09 5.25 -9.87
C THR A 211 -16.55 5.61 -9.62
N VAL A 212 -17.46 4.71 -10.01
CA VAL A 212 -18.91 4.91 -9.84
C VAL A 212 -19.50 4.13 -8.66
N ALA A 213 -18.82 3.09 -8.17
CA ALA A 213 -19.21 2.36 -6.97
C ALA A 213 -18.04 1.53 -6.42
N ARG A 214 -18.11 1.15 -5.13
CA ARG A 214 -17.09 0.33 -4.47
C ARG A 214 -17.73 -0.63 -3.46
N ALA A 215 -17.27 -1.89 -3.44
CA ALA A 215 -17.67 -2.87 -2.45
C ALA A 215 -16.44 -3.55 -1.85
N THR A 216 -16.41 -3.74 -0.53
CA THR A 216 -15.24 -4.22 0.20
C THR A 216 -15.61 -5.31 1.21
N LEU A 217 -14.81 -6.36 1.27
CA LEU A 217 -14.73 -7.30 2.39
C LEU A 217 -13.45 -6.99 3.18
N ILE A 218 -13.56 -6.89 4.49
CA ILE A 218 -12.42 -6.65 5.40
C ILE A 218 -12.15 -7.93 6.18
N CYS A 219 -10.91 -8.42 6.09
CA CYS A 219 -10.49 -9.65 6.76
C CYS A 219 -9.42 -9.35 7.81
N PRO A 220 -9.82 -9.09 9.10
CA PRO A 220 -8.89 -8.82 10.18
C PRO A 220 -8.09 -10.09 10.50
N THR A 221 -6.78 -10.06 10.31
CA THR A 221 -5.90 -11.24 10.43
C THR A 221 -4.67 -10.87 11.24
N SER A 222 -4.23 -11.76 12.15
CA SER A 222 -2.99 -11.62 12.91
C SER A 222 -2.06 -12.80 12.66
N ALA A 223 -0.78 -12.65 13.04
CA ALA A 223 0.17 -13.76 12.95
C ALA A 223 -0.23 -14.92 13.85
N GLY A 224 -0.17 -16.15 13.33
CA GLY A 224 -0.42 -17.37 14.11
C GLY A 224 -1.90 -17.77 14.23
N GLN A 225 -2.75 -17.26 13.36
CA GLN A 225 -4.14 -17.72 13.22
C GLN A 225 -4.25 -18.87 12.22
#